data_2b1e940cb141a294562753a34a8cd9cc
#
_entry.id   2b1e940cb141a294562753a34a8cd9cc
#
_cell.length_a   1.000
_cell.length_b   1.000
_cell.length_c   1.000
_cell.angle_alpha   90.00
_cell.angle_beta   90.00
_cell.angle_gamma   90.00
#
_symmetry.space_group_name_H-M   'P 1'
#
loop_
_entity.id
_entity.type
_entity.pdbx_description
1 polymer ?
#
loop_
_entity_poly.entity_id
_entity_poly.type
_entity_poly.pdbx_seq_one_letter_code
_entity_poly.pdbx_strand_id
1 'polypeptide(L)'
;YSLVSPRDSRIAKTRMFSLNSNMKLAWVFLLVGFAPIIFAVDTLPKVEVTNIRRVYDNGEHNAFTDLIRWKGKFWLTFRSCPDGHMVHPTSSIRILCSSDAQEWQEVHRFSVSRRDTRDPHFLVFQDKLFVYTGTWWSGDDTLPREDYDLNKHLGYAVYSEGGDSWSEPTQLEGTYGHYIWRAGTHEGKAYLCARRKRNYSEQETGAGGASIVESAMLESEDGLNWRFHSLFQADRGNETAFLFEESGNLLAISRCGTDTAQLGTAAPPWTEKKIVDLPTYLGGPLLARWGSRYLVGGRRNTENGPKTALYWLVEETLSPIVDLPSGGDNSYPGFVELDDGSGLVSWYSSHEKNSEGESTTAIYLANLVLEKP
;
A
#
# COMPACT_ATOMS: atom_id res chain seq x y z
N TYR A 1 -0.59 -39.48 51.50
CA TYR A 1 -0.03 -39.18 52.84
C TYR A 1 0.26 -37.68 52.86
N SER A 2 -0.58 -36.86 53.38
CA SER A 2 -1.07 -36.62 54.71
C SER A 2 -0.16 -35.69 55.50
N LEU A 3 -0.70 -34.49 55.76
CA LEU A 3 -0.80 -33.79 57.05
C LEU A 3 0.46 -32.96 57.46
N VAL A 4 0.46 -31.78 58.01
CA VAL A 4 -0.44 -30.94 58.82
C VAL A 4 0.31 -29.65 59.16
N SER A 5 -0.36 -28.51 59.23
CA SER A 5 -0.04 -27.25 59.94
C SER A 5 0.11 -27.52 61.46
N PRO A 6 0.54 -26.60 62.37
CA PRO A 6 0.11 -25.20 62.48
C PRO A 6 1.09 -24.19 63.18
N ARG A 7 0.69 -22.92 63.14
CA ARG A 7 0.75 -21.83 64.16
C ARG A 7 2.00 -21.62 65.00
N ASP A 8 2.48 -20.39 65.04
CA ASP A 8 2.48 -19.68 66.32
C ASP A 8 2.53 -18.14 66.16
N SER A 9 1.71 -17.51 66.96
CA SER A 9 1.50 -16.11 67.20
C SER A 9 2.49 -15.57 68.23
N ARG A 10 3.08 -14.38 68.05
CA ARG A 10 3.58 -13.60 69.18
C ARG A 10 3.21 -12.13 69.01
N ILE A 11 2.33 -11.72 69.91
CA ILE A 11 2.01 -10.37 70.33
C ILE A 11 3.19 -9.75 71.07
N ALA A 12 3.58 -8.54 70.75
CA ALA A 12 4.45 -7.72 71.59
C ALA A 12 3.83 -6.30 71.74
N LYS A 13 3.73 -5.98 73.00
CA LYS A 13 2.97 -4.85 73.56
C LYS A 13 3.61 -3.48 73.32
N THR A 14 2.71 -2.55 73.14
CA THR A 14 2.76 -1.08 73.27
C THR A 14 3.59 -0.59 74.48
N ARG A 15 4.40 0.47 74.27
CA ARG A 15 4.78 1.44 75.30
C ARG A 15 4.50 2.84 74.79
N MET A 16 3.55 3.50 75.38
CA MET A 16 3.31 4.94 75.31
C MET A 16 4.46 5.67 76.02
N PHE A 17 4.95 6.70 75.34
CA PHE A 17 5.60 7.82 76.00
C PHE A 17 4.94 9.11 75.56
N SER A 18 4.33 9.79 76.54
CA SER A 18 3.83 11.13 76.46
C SER A 18 4.98 12.13 76.64
N LEU A 19 5.10 13.09 75.72
CA LEU A 19 5.86 14.32 75.97
C LEU A 19 5.14 15.48 75.24
N ASN A 20 4.65 16.36 76.10
CA ASN A 20 4.19 17.71 75.75
C ASN A 20 5.36 18.55 75.23
N SER A 21 5.21 19.25 74.14
CA SER A 21 5.75 20.60 73.97
C SER A 21 5.12 21.29 72.76
N ASN A 22 4.61 22.46 72.98
CA ASN A 22 4.03 23.40 72.01
C ASN A 22 5.05 23.78 70.95
N MET A 23 4.78 23.43 69.72
CA MET A 23 5.43 24.03 68.55
C MET A 23 4.33 24.40 67.55
N LYS A 24 4.14 25.70 67.39
CA LYS A 24 3.29 26.25 66.32
C LYS A 24 3.94 26.02 64.97
N LEU A 25 3.46 25.05 64.24
CA LEU A 25 3.89 24.77 62.85
C LEU A 25 3.09 25.68 61.90
N ALA A 26 3.76 26.67 61.36
CA ALA A 26 3.19 27.50 60.28
C ALA A 26 3.17 26.66 59.00
N TRP A 27 1.97 26.32 58.51
CA TRP A 27 1.79 25.69 57.22
C TRP A 27 1.94 26.77 56.11
N VAL A 28 3.08 26.71 55.39
CA VAL A 28 3.26 27.42 54.16
C VAL A 28 2.63 26.55 53.06
N PHE A 29 1.42 26.91 52.61
CA PHE A 29 0.83 26.32 51.40
C PHE A 29 1.60 26.82 50.20
N LEU A 30 2.48 26.00 49.67
CA LEU A 30 3.05 26.21 48.34
C LEU A 30 1.96 25.86 47.31
N LEU A 31 1.26 26.85 46.80
CA LEU A 31 0.36 26.73 45.64
C LEU A 31 1.25 26.44 44.39
N VAL A 32 1.52 25.16 44.14
CA VAL A 32 2.05 24.74 42.86
C VAL A 32 0.92 24.88 41.84
N GLY A 33 0.92 25.98 41.11
CA GLY A 33 -0.01 26.19 40.01
C GLY A 33 0.30 25.12 38.91
N PHE A 34 -0.55 24.12 38.83
CA PHE A 34 -0.58 23.25 37.63
C PHE A 34 -1.17 24.10 36.51
N ALA A 35 -0.33 24.65 35.65
CA ALA A 35 -0.79 25.12 34.36
C ALA A 35 -1.32 23.90 33.60
N PRO A 36 -2.54 23.91 33.07
CA PRO A 36 -3.00 22.82 32.22
C PRO A 36 -2.07 22.79 31.00
N ILE A 37 -1.37 21.67 30.80
CA ILE A 37 -0.71 21.40 29.54
C ILE A 37 -1.87 21.16 28.56
N ILE A 38 -2.23 22.20 27.81
CA ILE A 38 -3.12 22.07 26.67
C ILE A 38 -2.29 21.34 25.61
N PHE A 39 -2.46 20.04 25.51
CA PHE A 39 -2.04 19.32 24.32
C PHE A 39 -2.81 19.92 23.16
N ALA A 40 -2.12 20.63 22.29
CA ALA A 40 -2.70 21.01 21.02
C ALA A 40 -3.14 19.71 20.35
N VAL A 41 -4.42 19.52 20.17
CA VAL A 41 -4.95 18.45 19.31
C VAL A 41 -4.41 18.81 17.93
N ASP A 42 -3.42 18.05 17.45
CA ASP A 42 -2.85 18.25 16.12
C ASP A 42 -3.98 17.99 15.10
N THR A 43 -4.64 19.07 14.69
CA THR A 43 -5.76 18.97 13.75
C THR A 43 -5.17 18.50 12.42
N LEU A 44 -5.71 17.41 11.89
CA LEU A 44 -5.30 16.90 10.59
C LEU A 44 -5.47 18.01 9.53
N PRO A 45 -4.46 18.23 8.69
CA PRO A 45 -4.55 19.23 7.64
C PRO A 45 -5.62 18.83 6.64
N LYS A 46 -6.44 19.81 6.26
CA LYS A 46 -7.33 19.66 5.12
C LYS A 46 -6.51 19.64 3.84
N VAL A 47 -7.02 18.95 2.85
CA VAL A 47 -6.38 18.80 1.53
C VAL A 47 -7.34 19.32 0.48
N GLU A 48 -6.88 20.27 -0.31
CA GLU A 48 -7.54 20.71 -1.52
C GLU A 48 -7.02 19.91 -2.72
N VAL A 49 -7.94 19.40 -3.55
CA VAL A 49 -7.62 18.72 -4.81
C VAL A 49 -7.75 19.70 -5.96
N THR A 50 -6.65 19.99 -6.61
CA THR A 50 -6.59 20.99 -7.69
C THR A 50 -6.03 20.40 -8.96
N ASN A 51 -6.18 21.09 -10.08
CA ASN A 51 -5.60 20.72 -11.37
C ASN A 51 -5.88 19.24 -11.75
N ILE A 52 -7.13 18.82 -11.58
CA ILE A 52 -7.58 17.49 -12.01
C ILE A 52 -7.55 17.44 -13.53
N ARG A 53 -6.86 16.45 -14.10
CA ARG A 53 -6.70 16.32 -15.53
C ARG A 53 -6.59 14.87 -15.98
N ARG A 54 -7.14 14.58 -17.15
CA ARG A 54 -6.91 13.32 -17.86
C ARG A 54 -5.59 13.45 -18.61
N VAL A 55 -4.64 12.55 -18.32
CA VAL A 55 -3.27 12.60 -18.88
C VAL A 55 -3.04 11.54 -19.93
N TYR A 56 -3.86 10.49 -19.94
CA TYR A 56 -3.75 9.46 -20.96
C TYR A 56 -5.10 8.80 -21.25
N ASP A 57 -5.43 8.72 -22.54
CA ASP A 57 -6.57 8.01 -23.07
C ASP A 57 -6.30 7.72 -24.57
N ASN A 58 -6.30 6.46 -24.93
CA ASN A 58 -6.12 5.99 -26.33
C ASN A 58 -7.30 5.16 -26.81
N GLY A 59 -8.43 5.20 -26.09
CA GLY A 59 -9.61 4.38 -26.37
C GLY A 59 -9.52 2.94 -25.87
N GLU A 60 -8.38 2.52 -25.29
CA GLU A 60 -8.21 1.22 -24.69
C GLU A 60 -8.55 1.25 -23.18
N HIS A 61 -8.57 0.09 -22.54
CA HIS A 61 -8.66 0.00 -21.08
C HIS A 61 -7.31 0.35 -20.44
N ASN A 62 -7.17 1.56 -19.88
CA ASN A 62 -5.97 2.07 -19.24
C ASN A 62 -6.13 2.03 -17.72
N ALA A 63 -5.34 1.21 -17.01
CA ALA A 63 -5.58 0.91 -15.59
C ALA A 63 -4.30 0.63 -14.79
N PHE A 64 -4.43 0.61 -13.46
CA PHE A 64 -3.39 0.18 -12.53
C PHE A 64 -2.17 1.09 -12.56
N THR A 65 -2.33 2.34 -12.08
CA THR A 65 -1.26 3.33 -12.13
C THR A 65 -0.24 3.16 -11.02
N ASP A 66 1.00 3.56 -11.31
CA ASP A 66 1.98 3.93 -10.30
C ASP A 66 2.76 5.17 -10.73
N LEU A 67 3.24 5.95 -9.76
CA LEU A 67 3.86 7.25 -9.96
C LEU A 67 5.09 7.38 -9.07
N ILE A 68 6.19 7.86 -9.64
CA ILE A 68 7.44 8.10 -8.88
C ILE A 68 8.18 9.32 -9.42
N ARG A 69 9.00 9.93 -8.58
CA ARG A 69 10.00 10.93 -8.99
C ARG A 69 11.38 10.29 -8.97
N TRP A 70 12.09 10.35 -10.09
CA TRP A 70 13.44 9.82 -10.23
C TRP A 70 14.28 10.66 -11.17
N LYS A 71 15.53 10.97 -10.77
CA LYS A 71 16.47 11.82 -11.53
C LYS A 71 15.85 13.14 -11.99
N GLY A 72 15.09 13.79 -11.09
CA GLY A 72 14.48 15.10 -11.33
C GLY A 72 13.28 15.09 -12.28
N LYS A 73 12.83 13.93 -12.75
CA LYS A 73 11.66 13.75 -13.62
C LYS A 73 10.56 12.97 -12.91
N PHE A 74 9.34 13.12 -13.40
CA PHE A 74 8.17 12.31 -13.01
C PHE A 74 8.01 11.14 -13.95
N TRP A 75 7.67 9.99 -13.39
CA TRP A 75 7.48 8.74 -14.13
C TRP A 75 6.13 8.16 -13.76
N LEU A 76 5.33 7.85 -14.78
CA LEU A 76 4.01 7.28 -14.65
C LEU A 76 3.97 5.97 -15.43
N THR A 77 3.45 4.91 -14.82
CA THR A 77 3.27 3.61 -15.48
C THR A 77 1.86 3.11 -15.27
N PHE A 78 1.34 2.37 -16.25
CA PHE A 78 0.03 1.74 -16.20
C PHE A 78 -0.08 0.63 -17.25
N ARG A 79 -1.10 -0.22 -17.11
CA ARG A 79 -1.50 -1.19 -18.13
C ARG A 79 -2.40 -0.53 -19.17
N SER A 80 -2.21 -0.87 -20.45
CA SER A 80 -3.13 -0.55 -21.55
C SER A 80 -3.51 -1.84 -22.26
N CYS A 81 -4.81 -2.05 -22.52
CA CYS A 81 -5.30 -3.26 -23.17
C CYS A 81 -6.49 -2.95 -24.09
N PRO A 82 -6.37 -3.25 -25.40
CA PRO A 82 -7.46 -3.01 -26.36
C PRO A 82 -8.71 -3.85 -26.08
N ASP A 83 -8.54 -5.05 -25.49
CA ASP A 83 -9.63 -5.99 -25.26
C ASP A 83 -10.29 -5.84 -23.88
N GLY A 84 -9.85 -4.84 -23.05
CA GLY A 84 -10.51 -4.48 -21.82
C GLY A 84 -9.85 -5.00 -20.55
N HIS A 85 -10.65 -5.16 -19.48
CA HIS A 85 -10.17 -5.44 -18.12
C HIS A 85 -9.74 -6.88 -17.92
N MET A 86 -10.36 -7.83 -18.61
CA MET A 86 -10.16 -9.27 -18.37
C MET A 86 -8.71 -9.70 -18.67
N VAL A 87 -8.40 -10.99 -18.54
CA VAL A 87 -7.07 -11.53 -18.82
C VAL A 87 -6.87 -11.71 -20.31
N HIS A 88 -6.04 -10.85 -20.90
CA HIS A 88 -5.82 -10.79 -22.35
C HIS A 88 -4.32 -10.77 -22.68
N PRO A 89 -3.85 -11.53 -23.68
CA PRO A 89 -2.46 -11.53 -24.10
C PRO A 89 -2.03 -10.23 -24.82
N THR A 90 -2.99 -9.39 -25.20
CA THR A 90 -2.79 -8.12 -25.91
C THR A 90 -2.44 -6.96 -24.98
N SER A 91 -2.51 -7.16 -23.68
CA SER A 91 -2.15 -6.16 -22.70
C SER A 91 -0.67 -5.75 -22.77
N SER A 92 -0.40 -4.51 -22.46
CA SER A 92 0.96 -3.98 -22.38
C SER A 92 1.10 -3.00 -21.23
N ILE A 93 2.32 -2.88 -20.71
CA ILE A 93 2.69 -1.81 -19.78
C ILE A 93 3.23 -0.63 -20.56
N ARG A 94 2.78 0.56 -20.22
CA ARG A 94 3.28 1.83 -20.73
C ARG A 94 4.04 2.57 -19.64
N ILE A 95 5.14 3.21 -20.02
CA ILE A 95 5.96 4.04 -19.15
C ILE A 95 6.04 5.42 -19.77
N LEU A 96 5.53 6.41 -19.06
CA LEU A 96 5.56 7.81 -19.46
C LEU A 96 6.53 8.58 -18.56
N CYS A 97 7.15 9.60 -19.12
CA CYS A 97 8.07 10.51 -18.42
C CYS A 97 7.63 11.96 -18.65
N SER A 98 7.79 12.79 -17.64
CA SER A 98 7.53 14.23 -17.67
C SER A 98 8.55 14.99 -16.85
N SER A 99 8.93 16.20 -17.28
CA SER A 99 9.77 17.11 -16.51
C SER A 99 8.97 17.99 -15.53
N ASP A 100 7.69 18.21 -15.79
CA ASP A 100 6.84 19.19 -15.11
C ASP A 100 5.50 18.62 -14.62
N ALA A 101 5.28 17.32 -14.84
CA ALA A 101 4.03 16.61 -14.56
C ALA A 101 2.80 17.15 -15.33
N GLN A 102 2.99 17.99 -16.35
CA GLN A 102 1.93 18.50 -17.23
C GLN A 102 1.96 17.79 -18.57
N GLU A 103 3.08 17.83 -19.26
CA GLU A 103 3.29 17.21 -20.56
C GLU A 103 3.96 15.85 -20.37
N TRP A 104 3.37 14.79 -20.91
CA TRP A 104 3.83 13.43 -20.75
C TRP A 104 4.23 12.81 -22.07
N GLN A 105 5.38 12.17 -22.10
CA GLN A 105 5.90 11.44 -23.24
C GLN A 105 5.99 9.95 -22.92
N GLU A 106 5.43 9.08 -23.77
CA GLU A 106 5.70 7.63 -23.70
C GLU A 106 7.16 7.39 -24.08
N VAL A 107 7.91 6.78 -23.19
CA VAL A 107 9.34 6.49 -23.35
C VAL A 107 9.63 5.01 -23.50
N HIS A 108 8.71 4.16 -23.06
CA HIS A 108 8.82 2.71 -23.22
C HIS A 108 7.47 2.03 -23.16
N ARG A 109 7.37 0.89 -23.85
CA ARG A 109 6.22 -0.01 -23.83
C ARG A 109 6.70 -1.44 -23.92
N PHE A 110 6.14 -2.33 -23.12
CA PHE A 110 6.45 -3.75 -23.19
C PHE A 110 5.23 -4.63 -22.88
N SER A 111 5.31 -5.88 -23.32
CA SER A 111 4.36 -6.95 -22.98
C SER A 111 5.13 -8.25 -22.81
N VAL A 112 4.49 -9.23 -22.17
CA VAL A 112 5.04 -10.59 -22.05
C VAL A 112 4.18 -11.53 -22.89
N SER A 113 4.80 -12.23 -23.83
CA SER A 113 4.10 -13.13 -24.75
C SER A 113 3.24 -14.14 -24.02
N ARG A 114 2.00 -14.35 -24.48
CA ARG A 114 1.02 -15.30 -23.97
C ARG A 114 0.60 -15.05 -22.52
N ARG A 115 0.79 -13.80 -22.06
CA ARG A 115 0.44 -13.37 -20.70
C ARG A 115 -0.29 -12.01 -20.72
N ASP A 116 -1.23 -11.86 -19.84
CA ASP A 116 -1.71 -10.54 -19.49
C ASP A 116 -0.69 -9.88 -18.54
N THR A 117 -0.06 -8.84 -19.03
CA THR A 117 0.94 -8.05 -18.30
C THR A 117 0.23 -6.89 -17.62
N ARG A 118 0.19 -6.86 -16.27
CA ARG A 118 -0.61 -5.88 -15.52
C ARG A 118 0.00 -5.48 -14.18
N ASP A 119 -0.61 -4.48 -13.54
CA ASP A 119 -0.28 -3.94 -12.23
C ASP A 119 1.22 -3.55 -12.13
N PRO A 120 1.68 -2.61 -12.99
CA PRO A 120 3.07 -2.19 -12.95
C PRO A 120 3.35 -1.35 -11.71
N HIS A 121 4.52 -1.58 -11.08
CA HIS A 121 4.98 -0.78 -9.95
C HIS A 121 6.45 -0.41 -10.08
N PHE A 122 6.74 0.83 -9.74
CA PHE A 122 8.11 1.35 -9.74
C PHE A 122 8.89 0.95 -8.49
N LEU A 123 10.19 0.79 -8.67
CA LEU A 123 11.16 0.76 -7.59
C LEU A 123 12.46 1.41 -8.05
N VAL A 124 12.98 2.37 -7.29
CA VAL A 124 14.37 2.81 -7.43
C VAL A 124 15.24 1.93 -6.56
N PHE A 125 16.15 1.18 -7.19
CA PHE A 125 17.05 0.27 -6.50
C PHE A 125 18.41 0.19 -7.22
N GLN A 126 19.51 0.31 -6.49
CA GLN A 126 20.87 0.29 -7.04
C GLN A 126 21.05 1.21 -8.25
N ASP A 127 20.64 2.47 -8.10
CA ASP A 127 20.68 3.53 -9.12
C ASP A 127 19.86 3.27 -10.40
N LYS A 128 19.07 2.20 -10.44
CA LYS A 128 18.17 1.84 -11.54
C LYS A 128 16.72 2.13 -11.17
N LEU A 129 15.94 2.45 -12.20
CA LEU A 129 14.48 2.47 -12.11
C LEU A 129 13.94 1.15 -12.66
N PHE A 130 13.39 0.33 -11.78
CA PHE A 130 12.67 -0.89 -12.16
C PHE A 130 11.18 -0.60 -12.33
N VAL A 131 10.56 -1.30 -13.28
CA VAL A 131 9.11 -1.47 -13.37
C VAL A 131 8.82 -2.95 -13.23
N TYR A 132 8.27 -3.34 -12.09
CA TYR A 132 7.83 -4.71 -11.82
C TYR A 132 6.39 -4.88 -12.29
N THR A 133 6.06 -6.05 -12.81
CA THR A 133 4.69 -6.38 -13.24
C THR A 133 4.35 -7.83 -12.89
N GLY A 134 3.16 -8.03 -12.32
CA GLY A 134 2.56 -9.35 -12.24
C GLY A 134 2.00 -9.77 -13.60
N THR A 135 1.98 -11.07 -13.88
CA THR A 135 1.39 -11.57 -15.12
C THR A 135 0.46 -12.74 -14.87
N TRP A 136 -0.66 -12.75 -15.60
CA TRP A 136 -1.55 -13.90 -15.69
C TRP A 136 -1.23 -14.72 -16.95
N TRP A 137 -1.19 -16.02 -16.82
CA TRP A 137 -1.15 -16.88 -18.01
C TRP A 137 -2.46 -16.77 -18.77
N SER A 138 -2.42 -16.42 -20.05
CA SER A 138 -3.58 -16.31 -20.93
C SER A 138 -3.53 -17.27 -22.12
N GLY A 139 -2.33 -17.75 -22.51
CA GLY A 139 -2.15 -18.43 -23.77
C GLY A 139 -2.23 -17.44 -24.93
N ASP A 140 -2.79 -17.88 -26.05
CA ASP A 140 -2.85 -17.08 -27.27
C ASP A 140 -4.16 -16.24 -27.37
N ASP A 141 -5.14 -16.53 -26.52
CA ASP A 141 -6.47 -15.92 -26.52
C ASP A 141 -6.83 -15.35 -25.14
N THR A 142 -7.98 -14.68 -25.05
CA THR A 142 -8.57 -14.26 -23.77
C THR A 142 -8.89 -15.48 -22.90
N LEU A 143 -8.39 -15.45 -21.68
CA LEU A 143 -8.67 -16.52 -20.73
C LEU A 143 -10.03 -16.30 -20.04
N PRO A 144 -10.97 -17.25 -20.09
CA PRO A 144 -12.18 -17.22 -19.29
C PRO A 144 -11.89 -17.21 -17.78
N ARG A 145 -12.77 -16.57 -17.02
CA ARG A 145 -12.53 -16.36 -15.57
C ARG A 145 -12.45 -17.66 -14.78
N GLU A 146 -13.17 -18.68 -15.20
CA GLU A 146 -13.17 -20.02 -14.63
C GLU A 146 -11.84 -20.76 -14.79
N ASP A 147 -11.03 -20.36 -15.77
CA ASP A 147 -9.72 -20.96 -16.06
C ASP A 147 -8.56 -20.20 -15.38
N TYR A 148 -8.86 -19.20 -14.56
CA TYR A 148 -7.82 -18.43 -13.85
C TYR A 148 -7.12 -19.31 -12.81
N ASP A 149 -5.81 -19.46 -12.97
CA ASP A 149 -4.98 -20.25 -12.07
C ASP A 149 -3.86 -19.40 -11.46
N LEU A 150 -3.96 -19.15 -10.14
CA LEU A 150 -2.96 -18.35 -9.43
C LEU A 150 -1.58 -19.02 -9.44
N ASN A 151 -1.50 -20.36 -9.54
CA ASN A 151 -0.23 -21.07 -9.57
C ASN A 151 0.55 -20.84 -10.87
N LYS A 152 -0.07 -20.28 -11.91
CA LYS A 152 0.59 -19.93 -13.19
C LYS A 152 1.09 -18.49 -13.24
N HIS A 153 1.00 -17.74 -12.15
CA HIS A 153 1.55 -16.38 -12.08
C HIS A 153 3.07 -16.40 -12.19
N LEU A 154 3.61 -15.35 -12.79
CA LEU A 154 5.03 -15.03 -12.84
C LEU A 154 5.21 -13.52 -12.74
N GLY A 155 6.27 -13.10 -12.07
CA GLY A 155 6.72 -11.72 -12.07
C GLY A 155 7.71 -11.46 -13.21
N TYR A 156 7.65 -10.25 -13.76
CA TYR A 156 8.60 -9.73 -14.74
C TYR A 156 9.03 -8.33 -14.34
N ALA A 157 10.17 -7.89 -14.87
CA ALA A 157 10.62 -6.52 -14.76
C ALA A 157 11.28 -6.04 -16.05
N VAL A 158 11.18 -4.74 -16.29
CA VAL A 158 12.10 -3.97 -17.10
C VAL A 158 12.81 -2.98 -16.19
N TYR A 159 14.03 -2.55 -16.56
CA TYR A 159 14.75 -1.54 -15.81
C TYR A 159 15.56 -0.62 -16.71
N SER A 160 15.85 0.57 -16.20
CA SER A 160 16.67 1.58 -16.87
C SER A 160 17.64 2.23 -15.88
N GLU A 161 18.83 2.55 -16.32
CA GLU A 161 19.84 3.30 -15.56
C GLU A 161 19.73 4.80 -15.79
N GLY A 162 19.33 5.24 -16.98
CA GLY A 162 19.22 6.65 -17.37
C GLY A 162 17.80 7.14 -17.62
N GLY A 163 16.89 6.24 -17.91
CA GLY A 163 15.53 6.55 -18.37
C GLY A 163 15.39 6.60 -19.89
N ASP A 164 16.49 6.62 -20.64
CA ASP A 164 16.48 6.73 -22.10
C ASP A 164 16.47 5.37 -22.81
N SER A 165 16.95 4.33 -22.15
CA SER A 165 16.97 2.96 -22.62
C SER A 165 16.49 2.00 -21.53
N TRP A 166 15.77 0.97 -21.94
CA TRP A 166 15.16 -0.01 -21.06
C TRP A 166 15.60 -1.42 -21.44
N SER A 167 15.72 -2.28 -20.45
CA SER A 167 15.97 -3.70 -20.68
C SER A 167 14.78 -4.37 -21.36
N GLU A 168 15.03 -5.54 -21.98
CA GLU A 168 13.94 -6.45 -22.32
C GLU A 168 13.22 -6.95 -21.06
N PRO A 169 11.93 -7.35 -21.16
CA PRO A 169 11.22 -7.95 -20.05
C PRO A 169 11.93 -9.20 -19.53
N THR A 170 12.40 -9.13 -18.29
CA THR A 170 13.15 -10.23 -17.65
C THR A 170 12.23 -10.91 -16.64
N GLN A 171 12.10 -12.23 -16.75
CA GLN A 171 11.38 -13.03 -15.75
C GLN A 171 12.13 -12.97 -14.42
N LEU A 172 11.39 -12.77 -13.34
CA LEU A 172 11.94 -12.72 -11.99
C LEU A 172 12.03 -14.14 -11.41
N GLU A 173 13.23 -14.55 -11.07
CA GLU A 173 13.45 -15.82 -10.41
C GLU A 173 12.81 -15.83 -9.00
N GLY A 174 12.24 -16.97 -8.59
CA GLY A 174 11.58 -17.15 -7.31
C GLY A 174 10.15 -16.63 -7.25
N THR A 175 9.58 -16.16 -8.36
CA THR A 175 8.20 -15.63 -8.41
C THR A 175 7.16 -16.60 -9.00
N TYR A 176 7.51 -17.86 -9.30
CA TYR A 176 6.54 -18.84 -9.77
C TYR A 176 5.38 -19.02 -8.78
N GLY A 177 4.15 -18.93 -9.29
CA GLY A 177 2.92 -18.99 -8.49
C GLY A 177 2.66 -17.75 -7.63
N HIS A 178 3.44 -16.68 -7.81
CA HIS A 178 3.29 -15.44 -7.09
C HIS A 178 2.81 -14.32 -8.03
N TYR A 179 1.70 -13.71 -7.70
CA TYR A 179 1.27 -12.48 -8.32
C TYR A 179 1.91 -11.31 -7.56
N ILE A 180 2.99 -10.78 -8.14
CA ILE A 180 3.76 -9.68 -7.52
C ILE A 180 3.02 -8.36 -7.66
N TRP A 181 3.28 -7.47 -6.70
CA TRP A 181 2.66 -6.17 -6.66
C TRP A 181 3.65 -5.11 -6.14
N ARG A 182 3.29 -4.23 -5.20
CA ARG A 182 4.16 -3.13 -4.79
C ARG A 182 5.50 -3.58 -4.24
N ALA A 183 6.51 -2.72 -4.47
CA ALA A 183 7.89 -2.91 -4.07
C ALA A 183 8.36 -1.79 -3.13
N GLY A 184 9.39 -2.08 -2.33
CA GLY A 184 10.06 -1.14 -1.47
C GLY A 184 11.51 -1.54 -1.22
N THR A 185 12.31 -0.63 -0.68
CA THR A 185 13.72 -0.90 -0.32
C THR A 185 13.96 -0.63 1.15
N HIS A 186 14.83 -1.44 1.75
CA HIS A 186 15.33 -1.20 3.10
C HIS A 186 16.73 -1.80 3.24
N GLU A 187 17.68 -1.04 3.82
CA GLU A 187 19.06 -1.48 4.11
C GLU A 187 19.75 -2.17 2.93
N GLY A 188 19.61 -1.60 1.72
CA GLY A 188 20.28 -2.10 0.52
C GLY A 188 19.66 -3.35 -0.11
N LYS A 189 18.51 -3.80 0.36
CA LYS A 189 17.70 -4.88 -0.23
C LYS A 189 16.41 -4.36 -0.84
N ALA A 190 15.89 -5.09 -1.80
CA ALA A 190 14.57 -4.88 -2.38
C ALA A 190 13.55 -5.87 -1.78
N TYR A 191 12.31 -5.44 -1.64
CA TYR A 191 11.19 -6.22 -1.13
C TYR A 191 9.99 -6.09 -2.05
N LEU A 192 9.23 -7.18 -2.23
CA LEU A 192 7.99 -7.23 -3.02
C LEU A 192 6.85 -7.81 -2.21
N CYS A 193 5.65 -7.27 -2.40
CA CYS A 193 4.43 -7.99 -2.08
C CYS A 193 4.11 -9.00 -3.18
N ALA A 194 3.72 -10.22 -2.78
CA ALA A 194 3.44 -11.31 -3.70
C ALA A 194 2.27 -12.17 -3.20
N ARG A 195 1.16 -12.20 -3.92
CA ARG A 195 -0.01 -13.02 -3.61
C ARG A 195 0.17 -14.43 -4.18
N ARG A 196 -0.08 -15.46 -3.37
CA ARG A 196 0.03 -16.87 -3.78
C ARG A 196 -1.01 -17.76 -3.11
N LYS A 197 -1.28 -18.93 -3.68
CA LYS A 197 -1.96 -20.02 -2.97
C LYS A 197 -0.98 -20.66 -1.97
N ARG A 198 -1.44 -20.92 -0.73
CA ARG A 198 -0.63 -21.63 0.27
C ARG A 198 -0.24 -23.02 -0.27
N ASN A 199 1.06 -23.33 -0.19
CA ASN A 199 1.64 -24.59 -0.67
C ASN A 199 1.30 -24.91 -2.13
N TYR A 200 1.02 -23.91 -2.96
CA TYR A 200 0.66 -24.09 -4.38
C TYR A 200 -0.51 -25.07 -4.58
N SER A 201 -1.48 -25.03 -3.69
CA SER A 201 -2.65 -25.91 -3.73
C SER A 201 -3.31 -25.93 -5.10
N GLU A 202 -3.65 -27.11 -5.60
CA GLU A 202 -4.43 -27.30 -6.84
C GLU A 202 -5.91 -26.95 -6.65
N GLN A 203 -6.40 -26.84 -5.40
CA GLN A 203 -7.78 -26.46 -5.13
C GLN A 203 -8.05 -25.02 -5.56
N GLU A 204 -9.24 -24.78 -6.12
CA GLU A 204 -9.70 -23.45 -6.46
C GLU A 204 -9.87 -22.56 -5.23
N THR A 205 -9.76 -21.24 -5.42
CA THR A 205 -10.00 -20.25 -4.37
C THR A 205 -11.49 -19.93 -4.29
N GLY A 206 -12.14 -20.18 -3.14
CA GLY A 206 -13.58 -19.88 -2.95
C GLY A 206 -14.17 -20.53 -1.70
N ALA A 207 -15.48 -20.49 -1.52
CA ALA A 207 -16.17 -21.08 -0.38
C ALA A 207 -16.16 -22.63 -0.45
N GLY A 208 -16.11 -23.30 0.70
CA GLY A 208 -16.32 -24.75 0.78
C GLY A 208 -15.06 -25.62 0.73
N GLY A 209 -13.94 -25.16 1.29
CA GLY A 209 -12.68 -25.93 1.35
C GLY A 209 -11.63 -25.47 0.35
N ALA A 210 -11.79 -24.26 -0.13
CA ALA A 210 -10.91 -23.59 -1.06
C ALA A 210 -9.48 -23.42 -0.52
N SER A 211 -8.52 -23.31 -1.43
CA SER A 211 -7.15 -23.00 -1.08
C SER A 211 -7.03 -21.64 -0.39
N ILE A 212 -6.19 -21.60 0.64
CA ILE A 212 -5.87 -20.35 1.34
C ILE A 212 -4.96 -19.51 0.45
N VAL A 213 -5.30 -18.24 0.29
CA VAL A 213 -4.46 -17.25 -0.39
C VAL A 213 -3.68 -16.46 0.64
N GLU A 214 -2.37 -16.39 0.46
CA GLU A 214 -1.41 -15.64 1.28
C GLU A 214 -0.96 -14.39 0.53
N SER A 215 -0.63 -13.34 1.28
CA SER A 215 0.18 -12.22 0.79
C SER A 215 1.58 -12.34 1.39
N ALA A 216 2.54 -12.71 0.57
CA ALA A 216 3.93 -12.92 0.95
C ALA A 216 4.77 -11.66 0.76
N MET A 217 5.79 -11.49 1.60
CA MET A 217 6.92 -10.60 1.37
C MET A 217 8.05 -11.42 0.78
N LEU A 218 8.52 -11.02 -0.39
CA LEU A 218 9.75 -11.54 -0.99
C LEU A 218 10.87 -10.52 -0.81
N GLU A 219 12.12 -10.99 -0.71
CA GLU A 219 13.32 -10.14 -0.66
C GLU A 219 14.29 -10.47 -1.78
N SER A 220 15.10 -9.49 -2.18
CA SER A 220 16.12 -9.61 -3.21
C SER A 220 17.33 -8.72 -2.93
N GLU A 221 18.50 -9.20 -3.31
CA GLU A 221 19.77 -8.48 -3.26
C GLU A 221 20.06 -7.70 -4.57
N ASP A 222 19.44 -8.09 -5.68
CA ASP A 222 19.72 -7.56 -7.03
C ASP A 222 18.49 -7.04 -7.79
N GLY A 223 17.29 -7.21 -7.20
CA GLY A 223 16.01 -6.83 -7.80
C GLY A 223 15.49 -7.82 -8.85
N LEU A 224 16.18 -8.92 -9.15
CA LEU A 224 15.81 -9.91 -10.17
C LEU A 224 15.63 -11.33 -9.61
N ASN A 225 16.40 -11.67 -8.58
CA ASN A 225 16.34 -12.97 -7.91
C ASN A 225 15.68 -12.82 -6.53
N TRP A 226 14.51 -13.45 -6.35
CA TRP A 226 13.65 -13.25 -5.20
C TRP A 226 13.54 -14.52 -4.35
N ARG A 227 13.45 -14.35 -3.05
CA ARG A 227 13.20 -15.44 -2.10
C ARG A 227 12.14 -15.02 -1.08
N PHE A 228 11.42 -16.00 -0.58
CA PHE A 228 10.45 -15.79 0.49
C PHE A 228 11.13 -15.24 1.74
N HIS A 229 10.56 -14.19 2.31
CA HIS A 229 11.00 -13.61 3.56
C HIS A 229 9.98 -13.89 4.69
N SER A 230 8.76 -13.37 4.57
CA SER A 230 7.69 -13.50 5.56
C SER A 230 6.31 -13.34 4.91
N LEU A 231 5.24 -13.30 5.72
CA LEU A 231 3.89 -13.05 5.23
C LEU A 231 3.40 -11.68 5.67
N PHE A 232 2.77 -10.91 4.77
CA PHE A 232 1.90 -9.79 5.14
C PHE A 232 0.58 -10.30 5.70
N GLN A 233 -0.03 -11.28 5.03
CA GLN A 233 -1.28 -11.93 5.42
C GLN A 233 -1.15 -13.44 5.26
N ALA A 234 -1.56 -14.19 6.29
CA ALA A 234 -1.54 -15.66 6.29
C ALA A 234 -2.78 -16.28 5.64
N ASP A 235 -3.85 -15.52 5.51
CA ASP A 235 -5.09 -15.89 4.83
C ASP A 235 -5.72 -14.66 4.18
N ARG A 236 -6.72 -14.84 3.32
CA ARG A 236 -7.39 -13.75 2.58
C ARG A 236 -6.41 -12.81 1.87
N GLY A 237 -5.19 -13.29 1.58
CA GLY A 237 -4.09 -12.52 1.03
C GLY A 237 -4.41 -11.87 -0.31
N ASN A 238 -4.00 -10.62 -0.45
CA ASN A 238 -4.22 -9.85 -1.67
C ASN A 238 -3.13 -8.77 -1.83
N GLU A 239 -3.43 -7.74 -2.62
CA GLU A 239 -2.59 -6.57 -2.86
C GLU A 239 -2.22 -5.90 -1.54
N THR A 240 -0.94 -5.61 -1.34
CA THR A 240 -0.43 -4.97 -0.14
C THR A 240 0.51 -3.83 -0.51
N ALA A 241 0.18 -2.61 -0.09
CA ALA A 241 1.10 -1.48 -0.10
C ALA A 241 1.85 -1.44 1.23
N PHE A 242 3.15 -1.22 1.19
CA PHE A 242 3.97 -1.20 2.39
C PHE A 242 5.12 -0.19 2.26
N LEU A 243 5.65 0.22 3.39
CA LEU A 243 6.87 1.01 3.50
C LEU A 243 7.63 0.63 4.78
N PHE A 244 8.91 0.97 4.80
CA PHE A 244 9.73 0.90 5.99
C PHE A 244 9.88 2.30 6.59
N GLU A 245 9.69 2.39 7.89
CA GLU A 245 9.91 3.62 8.64
C GLU A 245 11.40 3.85 8.88
N GLU A 246 11.80 5.04 9.27
CA GLU A 246 13.19 5.35 9.65
C GLU A 246 13.69 4.50 10.84
N SER A 247 12.76 4.10 11.70
CA SER A 247 13.02 3.14 12.80
C SER A 247 13.36 1.72 12.32
N GLY A 248 13.15 1.41 11.04
CA GLY A 248 13.20 0.08 10.46
C GLY A 248 11.89 -0.70 10.62
N ASN A 249 10.86 -0.15 11.25
CA ASN A 249 9.57 -0.82 11.34
C ASN A 249 8.89 -0.88 9.97
N LEU A 250 8.16 -1.96 9.75
CA LEU A 250 7.29 -2.14 8.59
C LEU A 250 5.89 -1.61 8.90
N LEU A 251 5.34 -0.85 7.97
CA LEU A 251 3.94 -0.44 7.92
C LEU A 251 3.33 -0.94 6.62
N ALA A 252 2.16 -1.58 6.68
CA ALA A 252 1.52 -2.18 5.51
C ALA A 252 0.01 -1.99 5.53
N ILE A 253 -0.58 -1.68 4.37
CA ILE A 253 -2.03 -1.66 4.12
C ILE A 253 -2.35 -2.77 3.13
N SER A 254 -3.12 -3.74 3.59
CA SER A 254 -3.45 -4.92 2.80
C SER A 254 -4.94 -4.96 2.45
N ARG A 255 -5.25 -5.19 1.18
CA ARG A 255 -6.58 -5.60 0.74
C ARG A 255 -6.88 -6.99 1.28
N CYS A 256 -8.12 -7.24 1.70
CA CYS A 256 -8.56 -8.47 2.33
C CYS A 256 -9.76 -9.07 1.58
N GLY A 257 -9.52 -9.56 0.36
CA GLY A 257 -10.60 -10.03 -0.52
C GLY A 257 -11.63 -8.94 -0.77
N THR A 258 -12.85 -9.15 -0.30
CA THR A 258 -13.99 -8.19 -0.32
C THR A 258 -14.25 -7.54 1.05
N ASP A 259 -13.54 -7.97 2.09
CA ASP A 259 -13.68 -7.47 3.45
C ASP A 259 -12.97 -6.11 3.62
N THR A 260 -13.05 -5.54 4.82
CA THR A 260 -12.31 -4.34 5.18
C THR A 260 -10.80 -4.58 5.08
N ALA A 261 -10.05 -3.54 4.71
CA ALA A 261 -8.61 -3.62 4.60
C ALA A 261 -7.95 -3.83 5.97
N GLN A 262 -6.70 -4.26 5.97
CA GLN A 262 -5.92 -4.49 7.17
C GLN A 262 -4.70 -3.58 7.23
N LEU A 263 -4.42 -3.06 8.43
CA LEU A 263 -3.16 -2.44 8.79
C LEU A 263 -2.26 -3.50 9.44
N GLY A 264 -1.08 -3.68 8.90
CA GLY A 264 -0.03 -4.53 9.47
C GLY A 264 1.15 -3.70 9.95
N THR A 265 1.62 -3.94 11.17
CA THR A 265 2.85 -3.33 11.70
C THR A 265 3.79 -4.40 12.22
N ALA A 266 5.10 -4.23 12.02
CA ALA A 266 6.10 -5.16 12.51
C ALA A 266 7.45 -4.49 12.74
N ALA A 267 8.14 -4.86 13.81
CA ALA A 267 9.55 -4.56 13.98
C ALA A 267 10.42 -5.57 13.18
N PRO A 268 11.67 -5.22 12.84
CA PRO A 268 12.59 -6.18 12.22
C PRO A 268 12.72 -7.47 13.09
N PRO A 269 12.81 -8.65 12.48
CA PRO A 269 12.92 -8.97 11.05
C PRO A 269 11.56 -9.14 10.33
N TRP A 270 10.48 -8.54 10.79
CA TRP A 270 9.12 -8.50 10.19
C TRP A 270 8.45 -9.85 9.98
N THR A 271 8.83 -10.85 10.76
CA THR A 271 8.24 -12.19 10.71
C THR A 271 6.91 -12.27 11.46
N GLU A 272 6.77 -11.46 12.51
CA GLU A 272 5.55 -11.36 13.30
C GLU A 272 4.93 -9.97 13.13
N LYS A 273 3.67 -9.93 12.75
CA LYS A 273 2.95 -8.69 12.49
C LYS A 273 1.77 -8.54 13.42
N LYS A 274 1.61 -7.35 13.99
CA LYS A 274 0.34 -6.91 14.56
C LYS A 274 -0.58 -6.54 13.40
N ILE A 275 -1.77 -7.14 13.33
CA ILE A 275 -2.78 -6.88 12.31
C ILE A 275 -4.00 -6.25 12.96
N VAL A 276 -4.50 -5.18 12.35
CA VAL A 276 -5.71 -4.46 12.77
C VAL A 276 -6.62 -4.29 11.56
N ASP A 277 -7.90 -4.63 11.69
CA ASP A 277 -8.89 -4.39 10.65
C ASP A 277 -9.21 -2.90 10.58
N LEU A 278 -9.15 -2.33 9.38
CA LEU A 278 -9.49 -0.94 9.12
C LEU A 278 -11.01 -0.78 8.89
N PRO A 279 -11.57 0.42 9.01
CA PRO A 279 -13.01 0.61 8.95
C PRO A 279 -13.63 0.47 7.55
N THR A 280 -12.82 0.33 6.49
CA THR A 280 -13.30 0.31 5.12
C THR A 280 -12.56 -0.68 4.23
N TYR A 281 -13.22 -1.14 3.16
CA TYR A 281 -12.58 -1.83 2.06
C TYR A 281 -11.65 -0.88 1.30
N LEU A 282 -10.47 -1.38 0.91
CA LEU A 282 -9.52 -0.68 0.04
C LEU A 282 -9.02 -1.64 -1.05
N GLY A 283 -9.40 -1.40 -2.29
CA GLY A 283 -8.88 -2.12 -3.46
C GLY A 283 -7.77 -1.34 -4.14
N GLY A 284 -6.67 -2.02 -4.52
CA GLY A 284 -5.50 -1.38 -5.09
C GLY A 284 -4.87 -0.36 -4.13
N PRO A 285 -4.47 -0.76 -2.89
CA PRO A 285 -4.07 0.20 -1.87
C PRO A 285 -2.79 0.96 -2.23
N LEU A 286 -2.76 2.22 -1.81
CA LEU A 286 -1.59 3.09 -1.70
C LEU A 286 -1.24 3.25 -0.23
N LEU A 287 0.03 3.23 0.09
CA LEU A 287 0.59 3.73 1.34
C LEU A 287 1.82 4.56 1.00
N ALA A 288 1.81 5.82 1.35
CA ALA A 288 2.91 6.74 1.08
C ALA A 288 3.17 7.65 2.28
N ARG A 289 4.40 8.13 2.41
CA ARG A 289 4.72 9.22 3.34
C ARG A 289 4.41 10.55 2.65
N TRP A 290 3.78 11.48 3.36
CA TRP A 290 3.56 12.85 2.96
C TRP A 290 3.90 13.78 4.13
N GLY A 291 5.07 14.41 4.07
CA GLY A 291 5.68 15.08 5.21
C GLY A 291 5.89 14.11 6.37
N SER A 292 5.37 14.49 7.53
CA SER A 292 5.42 13.64 8.75
C SER A 292 4.25 12.66 8.87
N ARG A 293 3.36 12.57 7.87
CA ARG A 293 2.12 11.77 7.92
C ARG A 293 2.12 10.64 6.90
N TYR A 294 1.17 9.72 7.04
CA TYR A 294 0.95 8.65 6.09
C TYR A 294 -0.35 8.88 5.32
N LEU A 295 -0.21 8.94 3.99
CA LEU A 295 -1.31 8.96 3.04
C LEU A 295 -1.66 7.52 2.67
N VAL A 296 -2.93 7.17 2.80
CA VAL A 296 -3.50 5.91 2.33
C VAL A 296 -4.51 6.21 1.23
N GLY A 297 -4.48 5.43 0.17
CA GLY A 297 -5.44 5.54 -0.93
C GLY A 297 -5.94 4.18 -1.37
N GLY A 298 -7.05 4.17 -2.11
CA GLY A 298 -7.58 2.94 -2.68
C GLY A 298 -9.04 3.06 -3.07
N ARG A 299 -9.57 2.01 -3.70
CA ARG A 299 -10.99 1.91 -4.03
C ARG A 299 -11.79 1.63 -2.77
N ARG A 300 -12.77 2.46 -2.49
CA ARG A 300 -13.82 2.17 -1.51
C ARG A 300 -15.16 1.96 -2.17
N ASN A 301 -16.02 1.17 -1.56
CA ASN A 301 -17.40 1.01 -1.99
C ASN A 301 -18.26 2.12 -1.36
N THR A 302 -19.14 2.74 -2.17
CA THR A 302 -20.12 3.72 -1.73
C THR A 302 -21.49 3.35 -2.26
N GLU A 303 -22.54 3.98 -1.74
CA GLU A 303 -23.91 3.81 -2.26
C GLU A 303 -24.02 4.19 -3.75
N ASN A 304 -23.20 5.11 -4.22
CA ASN A 304 -23.15 5.55 -5.61
C ASN A 304 -22.09 4.82 -6.46
N GLY A 305 -21.70 3.62 -6.04
CA GLY A 305 -20.68 2.81 -6.70
C GLY A 305 -19.25 3.05 -6.15
N PRO A 306 -18.25 2.38 -6.73
CA PRO A 306 -16.88 2.46 -6.27
C PRO A 306 -16.25 3.83 -6.55
N LYS A 307 -15.44 4.31 -5.59
CA LYS A 307 -14.67 5.55 -5.66
C LYS A 307 -13.21 5.32 -5.28
N THR A 308 -12.32 6.05 -5.92
CA THR A 308 -10.93 6.17 -5.45
C THR A 308 -10.91 7.20 -4.33
N ALA A 309 -10.53 6.79 -3.15
CA ALA A 309 -10.54 7.63 -1.94
C ALA A 309 -9.14 7.78 -1.35
N LEU A 310 -8.91 8.91 -0.69
CA LEU A 310 -7.68 9.21 0.05
C LEU A 310 -8.00 9.42 1.53
N TYR A 311 -7.05 9.01 2.39
CA TYR A 311 -7.17 9.05 3.84
C TYR A 311 -5.84 9.43 4.48
N TRP A 312 -5.88 10.08 5.63
CA TRP A 312 -4.79 10.06 6.57
C TRP A 312 -4.85 8.77 7.40
N LEU A 313 -3.73 8.11 7.54
CA LEU A 313 -3.58 7.06 8.56
C LEU A 313 -3.16 7.74 9.87
N VAL A 314 -3.99 7.62 10.88
CA VAL A 314 -3.76 8.18 12.22
C VAL A 314 -3.82 7.05 13.21
N GLU A 315 -2.69 6.74 13.84
CA GLU A 315 -2.56 5.57 14.69
C GLU A 315 -2.97 4.29 13.93
N GLU A 316 -4.09 3.67 14.29
CA GLU A 316 -4.58 2.43 13.69
C GLU A 316 -5.92 2.63 12.95
N THR A 317 -6.24 3.86 12.53
CA THR A 317 -7.49 4.16 11.83
C THR A 317 -7.29 5.10 10.64
N LEU A 318 -8.31 5.18 9.79
CA LEU A 318 -8.34 6.02 8.59
C LEU A 318 -9.22 7.24 8.82
N SER A 319 -8.65 8.44 8.67
CA SER A 319 -9.38 9.69 8.63
C SER A 319 -9.60 10.12 7.18
N PRO A 320 -10.85 10.24 6.69
CA PRO A 320 -11.13 10.58 5.30
C PRO A 320 -10.56 11.94 4.91
N ILE A 321 -9.96 12.01 3.72
CA ILE A 321 -9.53 13.25 3.08
C ILE A 321 -10.53 13.61 1.98
N VAL A 322 -10.60 12.80 0.92
CA VAL A 322 -11.40 13.10 -0.28
C VAL A 322 -11.68 11.85 -1.09
N ASP A 323 -12.80 11.85 -1.81
CA ASP A 323 -13.04 10.98 -2.95
C ASP A 323 -12.60 11.70 -4.22
N LEU A 324 -11.66 11.12 -4.94
CA LEU A 324 -11.25 11.62 -6.25
C LEU A 324 -12.39 11.42 -7.27
N PRO A 325 -12.53 12.29 -8.29
CA PRO A 325 -13.46 12.07 -9.39
C PRO A 325 -13.22 10.72 -10.04
N SER A 326 -14.13 9.78 -9.82
CA SER A 326 -13.96 8.39 -10.25
C SER A 326 -15.29 7.64 -10.25
N GLY A 327 -15.35 6.51 -10.95
CA GLY A 327 -16.50 5.63 -11.02
C GLY A 327 -16.24 4.47 -11.97
N GLY A 328 -17.13 3.48 -11.96
CA GLY A 328 -16.93 2.25 -12.69
C GLY A 328 -15.68 1.51 -12.22
N ASP A 329 -14.87 1.01 -13.15
CA ASP A 329 -13.55 0.47 -12.80
C ASP A 329 -12.58 1.63 -12.52
N ASN A 330 -11.98 1.64 -11.32
CA ASN A 330 -11.14 2.75 -10.88
C ASN A 330 -10.23 2.33 -9.73
N SER A 331 -9.23 3.11 -9.39
CA SER A 331 -8.34 3.08 -8.22
C SER A 331 -6.85 2.98 -8.59
N TYR A 332 -6.09 2.22 -7.81
CA TYR A 332 -4.63 1.99 -7.89
C TYR A 332 -3.88 3.33 -7.95
N PRO A 333 -4.05 4.18 -6.93
CA PRO A 333 -3.39 5.47 -6.92
C PRO A 333 -1.87 5.33 -6.76
N GLY A 334 -1.12 6.20 -7.45
CA GLY A 334 0.28 6.50 -7.19
C GLY A 334 0.41 7.88 -6.54
N PHE A 335 1.47 8.14 -5.81
CA PHE A 335 1.67 9.43 -5.12
C PHE A 335 3.13 9.83 -5.10
N VAL A 336 3.38 11.13 -5.29
CA VAL A 336 4.68 11.80 -5.13
C VAL A 336 4.49 13.08 -4.34
N GLU A 337 5.28 13.27 -3.28
CA GLU A 337 5.42 14.56 -2.61
C GLU A 337 6.31 15.48 -3.44
N LEU A 338 5.89 16.74 -3.60
CA LEU A 338 6.62 17.77 -4.35
C LEU A 338 7.49 18.62 -3.43
N ASP A 339 8.45 19.35 -4.01
CA ASP A 339 9.44 20.16 -3.25
C ASP A 339 8.81 21.27 -2.41
N ASP A 340 7.61 21.72 -2.76
CA ASP A 340 6.83 22.72 -2.03
C ASP A 340 5.95 22.13 -0.92
N GLY A 341 6.02 20.82 -0.70
CA GLY A 341 5.22 20.07 0.27
C GLY A 341 3.82 19.72 -0.22
N SER A 342 3.44 20.11 -1.44
CA SER A 342 2.22 19.62 -2.08
C SER A 342 2.41 18.19 -2.59
N GLY A 343 1.32 17.54 -3.01
CA GLY A 343 1.34 16.17 -3.54
C GLY A 343 0.87 16.12 -5.00
N LEU A 344 1.35 15.14 -5.74
CA LEU A 344 0.83 14.73 -7.03
C LEU A 344 0.28 13.32 -6.90
N VAL A 345 -0.99 13.09 -7.26
CA VAL A 345 -1.65 11.79 -7.21
C VAL A 345 -2.07 11.35 -8.60
N SER A 346 -1.85 10.06 -8.93
CA SER A 346 -2.37 9.41 -10.12
C SER A 346 -3.47 8.42 -9.76
N TRP A 347 -4.43 8.19 -10.64
CA TRP A 347 -5.40 7.08 -10.57
C TRP A 347 -5.96 6.79 -11.96
N TYR A 348 -6.63 5.66 -12.11
CA TYR A 348 -7.42 5.39 -13.30
C TYR A 348 -8.91 5.34 -12.98
N SER A 349 -9.74 5.58 -13.99
CA SER A 349 -11.19 5.55 -13.79
C SER A 349 -11.95 5.42 -15.11
N SER A 350 -13.12 4.75 -15.03
CA SER A 350 -14.08 4.58 -16.13
C SER A 350 -15.31 5.47 -15.94
N HIS A 351 -15.19 6.67 -15.37
CA HIS A 351 -16.33 7.55 -15.07
C HIS A 351 -16.74 8.46 -16.23
N GLU A 352 -15.85 8.68 -17.19
CA GLU A 352 -16.13 9.47 -18.38
C GLU A 352 -16.65 8.61 -19.52
N LYS A 353 -17.27 9.26 -20.49
CA LYS A 353 -17.81 8.63 -21.70
C LYS A 353 -17.17 9.23 -22.94
N ASN A 354 -16.98 8.40 -23.97
CA ASN A 354 -16.57 8.85 -25.29
C ASN A 354 -17.74 9.52 -26.05
N SER A 355 -17.49 9.96 -27.27
CA SER A 355 -18.48 10.58 -28.12
C SER A 355 -19.67 9.67 -28.51
N GLU A 356 -19.50 8.36 -28.34
CA GLU A 356 -20.51 7.34 -28.63
C GLU A 356 -21.34 6.98 -27.38
N GLY A 357 -21.00 7.57 -26.23
CA GLY A 357 -21.68 7.33 -24.96
C GLY A 357 -21.20 6.09 -24.20
N GLU A 358 -20.11 5.46 -24.65
CA GLU A 358 -19.47 4.32 -23.99
C GLU A 358 -18.48 4.80 -22.92
N SER A 359 -18.35 4.05 -21.82
CA SER A 359 -17.39 4.38 -20.78
C SER A 359 -15.96 4.18 -21.26
N THR A 360 -15.11 5.20 -21.08
CA THR A 360 -13.67 5.12 -21.32
C THR A 360 -12.93 4.90 -20.02
N THR A 361 -11.86 4.10 -20.05
CA THR A 361 -10.99 3.90 -18.92
C THR A 361 -9.69 4.64 -19.15
N ALA A 362 -9.51 5.75 -18.45
CA ALA A 362 -8.42 6.68 -18.67
C ALA A 362 -7.59 6.91 -17.40
N ILE A 363 -6.40 7.50 -17.58
CA ILE A 363 -5.48 7.84 -16.51
C ILE A 363 -5.61 9.32 -16.16
N TYR A 364 -5.70 9.60 -14.87
CA TYR A 364 -5.88 10.94 -14.30
C TYR A 364 -4.74 11.30 -13.36
N LEU A 365 -4.48 12.59 -13.25
CA LEU A 365 -3.63 13.21 -12.24
C LEU A 365 -4.34 14.38 -11.58
N ALA A 366 -3.98 14.64 -10.33
CA ALA A 366 -4.36 15.86 -9.61
C ALA A 366 -3.24 16.31 -8.68
N ASN A 367 -3.23 17.60 -8.37
CA ASN A 367 -2.41 18.16 -7.31
C ASN A 367 -3.17 18.14 -5.99
N LEU A 368 -2.50 17.80 -4.91
CA LEU A 368 -3.00 17.82 -3.55
C LEU A 368 -2.29 18.93 -2.79
N VAL A 369 -3.04 19.89 -2.27
CA VAL A 369 -2.47 21.06 -1.56
C VAL A 369 -2.95 21.00 -0.10
N LEU A 370 -2.00 21.06 0.84
CA LEU A 370 -2.33 21.18 2.27
C LEU A 370 -2.82 22.60 2.54
N GLU A 371 -4.05 22.73 3.06
CA GLU A 371 -4.53 24.02 3.55
C GLU A 371 -3.60 24.50 4.67
N LYS A 372 -3.16 25.75 4.57
CA LYS A 372 -2.42 26.36 5.68
C LYS A 372 -3.32 26.49 6.89
N PRO A 373 -2.83 26.18 8.10
CA PRO A 373 -3.59 26.28 9.34
C PRO A 373 -4.06 27.68 9.65
#